data_54ce37bc3005228193025571349dbdc7
#
_entry.id   54ce37bc3005228193025571349dbdc7
#
_cell.length_a   1.000
_cell.length_b   1.000
_cell.length_c   1.000
_cell.angle_alpha   90.00
_cell.angle_beta   90.00
_cell.angle_gamma   90.00
#
_symmetry.space_group_name_H-M   'P 1'
#
loop_
_entity.id
_entity.type
_entity.pdbx_description
1 polymer ?
#
loop_
_entity_poly.entity_id
_entity_poly.type
_entity_poly.pdbx_seq_one_letter_code
_entity_poly.pdbx_strand_id
1 'polypeptide(L)'
;MNNFLPSSPALLPEGEGSHSLPVVSARQGARLLPSPPGIEGEGSEGEARTQKQQYESNKLAKRLRRLVGQAIADYDMIRAGDRVMVCLSGGKDSYGLLDVLLNLRAHAPIDFEIVAVNLDQRHPGYPAHVLPDYLTALGVPYRIEVQDTYSVVKRVIPEGKTMCSLCSRLRRGVLYRVAREVGATKIALGHHRDDILETFFLNLFFGGKLKAMPPKLVSDDGAHVVIRPLAYVQEADLAAYAEAKAFPIIPCDLCGSQPTLQRKQIKALMREWEKRHPGRVESIFRSLQNVRLSHLLDRALFDFGAVAATGAAAVDGDKAFDPEEEYIRFIEKE
;
A
#
# COMPACT_ATOMS: atom_id res chain seq x y z
N MET A 1 27.52 15.72 20.79
CA MET A 1 27.28 16.85 19.85
C MET A 1 27.69 16.38 18.46
N ASN A 2 26.79 15.83 17.68
CA ASN A 2 27.00 15.52 16.26
C ASN A 2 25.77 16.01 15.53
N ASN A 3 25.92 17.18 14.91
CA ASN A 3 24.94 17.80 14.02
C ASN A 3 24.84 16.98 12.72
N PHE A 4 23.79 16.19 12.57
CA PHE A 4 23.35 15.73 11.26
C PHE A 4 22.43 16.78 10.66
N LEU A 5 22.97 17.62 9.81
CA LEU A 5 22.20 18.47 8.89
C LEU A 5 21.46 17.55 7.91
N PRO A 6 20.19 17.83 7.59
CA PRO A 6 19.49 17.11 6.52
C PRO A 6 20.12 17.50 5.18
N SER A 7 20.67 16.52 4.48
CA SER A 7 21.17 16.69 3.12
C SER A 7 20.01 17.14 2.20
N SER A 8 20.15 18.31 1.60
CA SER A 8 19.29 18.83 0.54
C SER A 8 19.07 17.76 -0.56
N PRO A 9 17.88 17.69 -1.18
CA PRO A 9 17.66 16.81 -2.30
C PRO A 9 18.58 17.24 -3.45
N ALA A 10 19.38 16.30 -3.96
CA ALA A 10 20.18 16.53 -5.14
C ALA A 10 19.24 16.84 -6.31
N LEU A 11 19.32 18.07 -6.83
CA LEU A 11 18.72 18.49 -8.08
C LEU A 11 19.32 17.63 -9.19
N LEU A 12 18.47 16.97 -9.95
CA LEU A 12 18.86 16.32 -11.20
C LEU A 12 19.30 17.42 -12.17
N PRO A 13 20.37 17.21 -12.98
CA PRO A 13 20.73 18.17 -14.02
C PRO A 13 19.56 18.34 -14.98
N GLU A 14 19.24 19.57 -15.31
CA GLU A 14 18.33 19.91 -16.40
C GLU A 14 18.97 19.47 -17.71
N GLY A 15 18.42 18.43 -18.31
CA GLY A 15 18.88 17.94 -19.60
C GLY A 15 18.33 16.56 -19.92
N GLU A 16 17.49 16.56 -20.94
CA GLU A 16 16.93 15.48 -21.73
C GLU A 16 15.51 15.03 -21.37
N GLY A 17 14.56 15.64 -22.05
CA GLY A 17 13.32 15.09 -22.58
C GLY A 17 12.39 14.35 -21.61
N SER A 18 11.76 15.06 -20.68
CA SER A 18 10.52 14.56 -20.04
C SER A 18 9.39 14.64 -21.07
N HIS A 19 9.03 13.53 -21.69
CA HIS A 19 7.82 13.44 -22.51
C HIS A 19 6.63 13.10 -21.61
N SER A 20 5.95 14.13 -21.12
CA SER A 20 4.67 13.96 -20.42
C SER A 20 3.53 13.95 -21.43
N LEU A 21 2.77 12.85 -21.49
CA LEU A 21 1.51 12.84 -22.21
C LEU A 21 0.47 13.63 -21.39
N PRO A 22 -0.40 14.43 -22.04
CA PRO A 22 -1.45 15.16 -21.34
C PRO A 22 -2.39 14.19 -20.60
N VAL A 23 -3.06 14.67 -19.54
CA VAL A 23 -4.09 13.90 -18.87
C VAL A 23 -5.23 13.64 -19.86
N VAL A 24 -5.47 12.38 -20.18
CA VAL A 24 -6.58 11.98 -21.04
C VAL A 24 -7.85 12.05 -20.18
N SER A 25 -8.75 12.99 -20.55
CA SER A 25 -10.08 13.09 -19.91
C SER A 25 -11.04 12.12 -20.59
N ALA A 26 -11.53 11.14 -19.87
CA ALA A 26 -12.60 10.28 -20.36
C ALA A 26 -13.94 11.02 -20.29
N ARG A 27 -14.70 10.99 -21.38
CA ARG A 27 -16.09 11.47 -21.40
C ARG A 27 -16.93 10.62 -20.44
N GLN A 28 -17.83 11.28 -19.70
CA GLN A 28 -18.76 10.68 -18.74
C GLN A 28 -19.54 9.53 -19.38
N GLY A 29 -19.40 8.32 -18.83
CA GLY A 29 -20.11 7.13 -19.25
C GLY A 29 -19.37 5.84 -18.87
N ALA A 30 -19.07 5.64 -17.57
CA ALA A 30 -18.51 4.37 -17.11
C ALA A 30 -19.56 3.26 -17.23
N ARG A 31 -19.56 2.52 -18.34
CA ARG A 31 -20.18 1.19 -18.41
C ARG A 31 -19.30 0.22 -17.65
N LEU A 32 -19.89 -0.51 -16.72
CA LEU A 32 -19.29 -1.72 -16.16
C LEU A 32 -18.87 -2.62 -17.34
N LEU A 33 -17.62 -3.07 -17.35
CA LEU A 33 -17.12 -3.97 -18.38
C LEU A 33 -17.98 -5.23 -18.42
N PRO A 34 -18.43 -5.69 -19.60
CA PRO A 34 -19.07 -7.00 -19.72
C PRO A 34 -18.06 -8.08 -19.39
N SER A 35 -18.51 -9.13 -18.73
CA SER A 35 -17.75 -10.36 -18.53
C SER A 35 -17.30 -10.93 -19.88
N PRO A 36 -16.11 -11.56 -19.98
CA PRO A 36 -15.67 -12.20 -21.22
C PRO A 36 -16.68 -13.25 -21.69
N PRO A 37 -16.84 -13.46 -23.01
CA PRO A 37 -17.80 -14.42 -23.55
C PRO A 37 -17.52 -15.82 -23.03
N GLY A 38 -18.55 -16.47 -22.52
CA GLY A 38 -18.49 -17.83 -22.01
C GLY A 38 -18.19 -18.83 -23.13
N ILE A 39 -17.33 -19.80 -22.82
CA ILE A 39 -17.13 -21.02 -23.62
C ILE A 39 -18.40 -21.87 -23.39
N GLU A 40 -19.19 -22.08 -24.41
CA GLU A 40 -20.35 -22.98 -24.38
C GLU A 40 -19.90 -24.44 -24.28
N GLY A 41 -20.44 -25.17 -23.31
CA GLY A 41 -20.51 -26.60 -23.34
C GLY A 41 -19.75 -27.33 -22.23
N GLU A 42 -20.40 -27.47 -21.06
CA GLU A 42 -20.37 -28.68 -20.24
C GLU A 42 -21.42 -28.54 -19.12
N GLY A 43 -22.23 -29.62 -18.92
CA GLY A 43 -23.47 -29.59 -18.18
C GLY A 43 -23.39 -29.17 -16.69
N SER A 44 -24.50 -29.07 -16.02
CA SER A 44 -24.89 -28.63 -14.67
C SER A 44 -23.80 -28.44 -13.60
N GLU A 45 -22.73 -29.23 -13.60
CA GLU A 45 -21.58 -29.10 -12.70
C GLU A 45 -20.66 -27.88 -13.06
N GLY A 46 -20.56 -27.53 -14.34
CA GLY A 46 -19.82 -26.36 -14.82
C GLY A 46 -20.50 -25.06 -14.41
N GLU A 47 -21.83 -24.99 -14.53
CA GLU A 47 -22.62 -23.82 -14.12
C GLU A 47 -22.58 -23.63 -12.61
N ALA A 48 -22.68 -24.69 -11.81
CA ALA A 48 -22.58 -24.64 -10.36
C ALA A 48 -21.19 -24.19 -9.88
N ARG A 49 -20.11 -24.63 -10.54
CA ARG A 49 -18.74 -24.15 -10.28
C ARG A 49 -18.59 -22.67 -10.59
N THR A 50 -19.10 -22.22 -11.73
CA THR A 50 -19.06 -20.81 -12.14
C THR A 50 -19.83 -19.92 -11.17
N GLN A 51 -21.02 -20.35 -10.72
CA GLN A 51 -21.81 -19.62 -9.73
C GLN A 51 -21.10 -19.53 -8.37
N LYS A 52 -20.48 -20.61 -7.90
CA LYS A 52 -19.70 -20.61 -6.65
C LYS A 52 -18.50 -19.67 -6.74
N GLN A 53 -17.76 -19.69 -7.84
CA GLN A 53 -16.62 -18.78 -8.07
C GLN A 53 -17.08 -17.32 -8.08
N GLN A 54 -18.18 -17.01 -8.75
CA GLN A 54 -18.75 -15.67 -8.78
C GLN A 54 -19.20 -15.20 -7.39
N TYR A 55 -19.83 -16.06 -6.61
CA TYR A 55 -20.22 -15.77 -5.23
C TYR A 55 -19.02 -15.44 -4.34
N GLU A 56 -17.96 -16.28 -4.38
CA GLU A 56 -16.73 -16.04 -3.59
C GLU A 56 -16.01 -14.76 -4.05
N SER A 57 -15.95 -14.48 -5.34
CA SER A 57 -15.40 -13.22 -5.88
C SER A 57 -16.18 -12.00 -5.37
N ASN A 58 -17.52 -12.05 -5.37
CA ASN A 58 -18.36 -10.97 -4.86
C ASN A 58 -18.18 -10.76 -3.34
N LYS A 59 -18.08 -11.83 -2.58
CA LYS A 59 -17.80 -11.80 -1.14
C LYS A 59 -16.44 -11.18 -0.84
N LEU A 60 -15.42 -11.56 -1.60
CA LEU A 60 -14.07 -11.01 -1.51
C LEU A 60 -14.07 -9.49 -1.85
N ALA A 61 -14.70 -9.10 -2.95
CA ALA A 61 -14.85 -7.70 -3.34
C ALA A 61 -15.54 -6.86 -2.25
N LYS A 62 -16.62 -7.39 -1.64
CA LYS A 62 -17.31 -6.73 -0.52
C LYS A 62 -16.38 -6.57 0.70
N ARG A 63 -15.60 -7.61 1.03
CA ARG A 63 -14.63 -7.56 2.12
C ARG A 63 -13.56 -6.49 1.88
N LEU A 64 -12.97 -6.44 0.68
CA LEU A 64 -11.96 -5.45 0.32
C LEU A 64 -12.51 -4.02 0.43
N ARG A 65 -13.68 -3.75 -0.14
CA ARG A 65 -14.33 -2.43 -0.04
C ARG A 65 -14.58 -2.01 1.41
N ARG A 66 -15.03 -2.94 2.26
CA ARG A 66 -15.24 -2.68 3.68
C ARG A 66 -13.93 -2.33 4.39
N LEU A 67 -12.86 -3.10 4.18
CA LEU A 67 -11.56 -2.86 4.82
C LEU A 67 -10.91 -1.55 4.34
N VAL A 68 -10.99 -1.27 3.04
CA VAL A 68 -10.48 -0.01 2.47
C VAL A 68 -11.30 1.19 2.96
N GLY A 69 -12.63 1.09 2.96
CA GLY A 69 -13.50 2.13 3.50
C GLY A 69 -13.25 2.40 4.97
N GLN A 70 -13.05 1.34 5.77
CA GLN A 70 -12.70 1.47 7.17
C GLN A 70 -11.35 2.18 7.36
N ALA A 71 -10.29 1.79 6.63
CA ALA A 71 -8.99 2.43 6.70
C ALA A 71 -9.06 3.92 6.30
N ILE A 72 -9.84 4.26 5.26
CA ILE A 72 -10.06 5.65 4.84
C ILE A 72 -10.72 6.45 5.96
N ALA A 73 -11.73 5.90 6.63
CA ALA A 73 -12.44 6.55 7.72
C ALA A 73 -11.56 6.69 8.98
N ASP A 74 -10.94 5.60 9.44
CA ASP A 74 -10.15 5.57 10.67
C ASP A 74 -8.95 6.54 10.63
N TYR A 75 -8.36 6.72 9.45
CA TYR A 75 -7.21 7.63 9.27
C TYR A 75 -7.56 8.93 8.53
N ASP A 76 -8.84 9.20 8.29
CA ASP A 76 -9.30 10.40 7.58
C ASP A 76 -8.47 10.66 6.31
N MET A 77 -8.40 9.62 5.43
CA MET A 77 -7.50 9.64 4.27
C MET A 77 -8.04 10.49 3.12
N ILE A 78 -9.36 10.44 2.89
CA ILE A 78 -10.02 11.10 1.75
C ILE A 78 -11.20 11.92 2.28
N ARG A 79 -11.30 13.16 1.84
CA ARG A 79 -12.37 14.12 2.18
C ARG A 79 -13.11 14.57 0.92
N ALA A 80 -14.27 15.19 1.12
CA ALA A 80 -14.99 15.81 0.02
C ALA A 80 -14.14 16.86 -0.70
N GLY A 81 -14.15 16.82 -2.03
CA GLY A 81 -13.37 17.71 -2.89
C GLY A 81 -11.90 17.29 -3.09
N ASP A 82 -11.44 16.19 -2.48
CA ASP A 82 -10.08 15.69 -2.72
C ASP A 82 -9.91 15.19 -4.16
N ARG A 83 -8.73 15.43 -4.71
CA ARG A 83 -8.25 14.81 -5.94
C ARG A 83 -7.16 13.80 -5.62
N VAL A 84 -7.52 12.51 -5.75
CA VAL A 84 -6.67 11.38 -5.35
C VAL A 84 -5.88 10.87 -6.55
N MET A 85 -4.56 11.03 -6.52
CA MET A 85 -3.65 10.44 -7.49
C MET A 85 -3.33 9.00 -7.08
N VAL A 86 -3.83 8.04 -7.84
CA VAL A 86 -3.53 6.61 -7.64
C VAL A 86 -2.29 6.23 -8.41
N CYS A 87 -1.23 5.84 -7.69
CA CYS A 87 0.03 5.43 -8.31
C CYS A 87 -0.04 3.97 -8.77
N LEU A 88 -0.01 3.75 -10.08
CA LEU A 88 -0.05 2.43 -10.69
C LEU A 88 1.36 1.95 -11.05
N SER A 89 1.74 0.81 -10.49
CA SER A 89 3.00 0.13 -10.83
C SER A 89 2.83 -0.96 -11.89
N GLY A 90 1.59 -1.31 -12.23
CA GLY A 90 1.26 -2.49 -13.03
C GLY A 90 1.19 -3.78 -12.22
N GLY A 91 1.46 -3.75 -10.90
CA GLY A 91 1.32 -4.90 -10.00
C GLY A 91 -0.10 -5.05 -9.46
N LYS A 92 -0.43 -6.28 -8.98
CA LYS A 92 -1.74 -6.68 -8.45
C LYS A 92 -2.34 -5.69 -7.44
N ASP A 93 -1.49 -5.17 -6.54
CA ASP A 93 -1.93 -4.32 -5.43
C ASP A 93 -2.36 -2.93 -5.93
N SER A 94 -1.67 -2.40 -6.94
CA SER A 94 -2.01 -1.11 -7.53
C SER A 94 -3.29 -1.18 -8.38
N TYR A 95 -3.52 -2.26 -9.10
CA TYR A 95 -4.79 -2.51 -9.80
C TYR A 95 -5.94 -2.70 -8.80
N GLY A 96 -5.73 -3.51 -7.76
CA GLY A 96 -6.72 -3.72 -6.70
C GLY A 96 -7.09 -2.42 -5.99
N LEU A 97 -6.10 -1.56 -5.69
CA LEU A 97 -6.33 -0.25 -5.12
C LEU A 97 -7.21 0.62 -6.02
N LEU A 98 -6.88 0.71 -7.31
CA LEU A 98 -7.64 1.52 -8.26
C LEU A 98 -9.09 1.03 -8.38
N ASP A 99 -9.29 -0.27 -8.60
CA ASP A 99 -10.63 -0.86 -8.77
C ASP A 99 -11.52 -0.65 -7.53
N VAL A 100 -10.96 -0.87 -6.33
CA VAL A 100 -11.70 -0.65 -5.08
C VAL A 100 -12.02 0.84 -4.87
N LEU A 101 -11.08 1.76 -5.13
CA LEU A 101 -11.32 3.20 -4.98
C LEU A 101 -12.34 3.73 -5.99
N LEU A 102 -12.35 3.23 -7.24
CA LEU A 102 -13.37 3.58 -8.22
C LEU A 102 -14.77 3.16 -7.77
N ASN A 103 -14.88 1.95 -7.21
CA ASN A 103 -16.14 1.47 -6.67
C ASN A 103 -16.59 2.28 -5.44
N LEU A 104 -15.68 2.58 -4.52
CA LEU A 104 -15.99 3.41 -3.35
C LEU A 104 -16.42 4.81 -3.78
N ARG A 105 -15.74 5.45 -4.73
CA ARG A 105 -16.13 6.75 -5.28
C ARG A 105 -17.57 6.76 -5.78
N ALA A 106 -17.99 5.70 -6.46
CA ALA A 106 -19.34 5.60 -7.01
C ALA A 106 -20.45 5.45 -5.95
N HIS A 107 -20.09 5.08 -4.70
CA HIS A 107 -21.06 4.78 -3.64
C HIS A 107 -20.81 5.56 -2.34
N ALA A 108 -19.75 6.38 -2.29
CA ALA A 108 -19.42 7.17 -1.10
C ALA A 108 -20.42 8.33 -0.90
N PRO A 109 -20.63 8.74 0.36
CA PRO A 109 -21.46 9.91 0.66
C PRO A 109 -20.73 11.24 0.39
N ILE A 110 -19.50 11.20 -0.11
CA ILE A 110 -18.67 12.35 -0.42
C ILE A 110 -18.17 12.26 -1.88
N ASP A 111 -18.06 13.43 -2.52
CA ASP A 111 -17.50 13.52 -3.87
C ASP A 111 -15.98 13.72 -3.78
N PHE A 112 -15.24 12.92 -4.54
CA PHE A 112 -13.80 13.06 -4.77
C PHE A 112 -13.40 12.59 -6.16
N GLU A 113 -12.32 13.12 -6.67
CA GLU A 113 -11.79 12.77 -7.99
C GLU A 113 -10.68 11.73 -7.89
N ILE A 114 -10.54 10.92 -8.94
CA ILE A 114 -9.43 9.97 -9.10
C ILE A 114 -8.73 10.26 -10.41
N VAL A 115 -7.39 10.35 -10.35
CA VAL A 115 -6.51 10.33 -11.50
C VAL A 115 -5.50 9.21 -11.33
N ALA A 116 -5.39 8.34 -12.33
CA ALA A 116 -4.40 7.26 -12.33
C ALA A 116 -3.07 7.76 -12.90
N VAL A 117 -1.96 7.46 -12.23
CA VAL A 117 -0.63 7.86 -12.70
C VAL A 117 0.30 6.65 -12.70
N ASN A 118 0.94 6.39 -13.82
CA ASN A 118 2.03 5.43 -13.94
C ASN A 118 3.33 6.15 -14.27
N LEU A 119 4.43 5.70 -13.66
CA LEU A 119 5.78 6.10 -14.03
C LEU A 119 6.45 4.95 -14.80
N ASP A 120 6.61 5.14 -16.10
CA ASP A 120 7.49 4.31 -16.93
C ASP A 120 8.94 4.75 -16.74
N GLN A 121 9.72 3.90 -16.11
CA GLN A 121 11.14 4.13 -15.80
C GLN A 121 12.08 3.69 -16.93
N ARG A 122 11.55 3.30 -18.07
CA ARG A 122 12.23 2.72 -19.23
C ARG A 122 13.01 1.44 -18.90
N HIS A 123 12.41 0.56 -18.09
CA HIS A 123 12.96 -0.78 -17.93
C HIS A 123 12.92 -1.55 -19.26
N PRO A 124 13.99 -2.27 -19.62
CA PRO A 124 13.99 -3.15 -20.79
C PRO A 124 12.81 -4.15 -20.73
N GLY A 125 12.07 -4.28 -21.82
CA GLY A 125 10.93 -5.20 -21.89
C GLY A 125 9.65 -4.71 -21.19
N TYR A 126 9.59 -3.45 -20.72
CA TYR A 126 8.37 -2.91 -20.13
C TYR A 126 7.26 -2.78 -21.18
N PRO A 127 6.07 -3.42 -20.97
CA PRO A 127 4.98 -3.40 -21.93
C PRO A 127 4.17 -2.09 -21.81
N ALA A 128 4.67 -1.02 -22.43
CA ALA A 128 4.16 0.34 -22.27
C ALA A 128 2.68 0.53 -22.68
N HIS A 129 2.10 -0.38 -23.48
CA HIS A 129 0.71 -0.31 -23.93
C HIS A 129 -0.30 -0.83 -22.91
N VAL A 130 0.09 -1.75 -22.02
CA VAL A 130 -0.84 -2.47 -21.13
C VAL A 130 -1.65 -1.55 -20.20
N LEU A 131 -0.98 -0.61 -19.55
CA LEU A 131 -1.67 0.32 -18.63
C LEU A 131 -2.54 1.34 -19.37
N PRO A 132 -2.07 2.01 -20.44
CA PRO A 132 -2.93 2.89 -21.24
C PRO A 132 -4.18 2.19 -21.77
N ASP A 133 -4.05 0.98 -22.34
CA ASP A 133 -5.18 0.22 -22.88
C ASP A 133 -6.21 -0.10 -21.77
N TYR A 134 -5.73 -0.59 -20.63
CA TYR A 134 -6.57 -0.88 -19.47
C TYR A 134 -7.30 0.36 -18.93
N LEU A 135 -6.59 1.47 -18.74
CA LEU A 135 -7.15 2.71 -18.19
C LEU A 135 -8.13 3.39 -19.15
N THR A 136 -7.85 3.31 -20.45
CA THR A 136 -8.77 3.79 -21.50
C THR A 136 -10.06 2.99 -21.50
N ALA A 137 -9.96 1.65 -21.42
CA ALA A 137 -11.15 0.78 -21.33
C ALA A 137 -11.99 1.04 -20.06
N LEU A 138 -11.35 1.40 -18.94
CA LEU A 138 -12.04 1.79 -17.71
C LEU A 138 -12.66 3.19 -17.75
N GLY A 139 -12.28 4.04 -18.72
CA GLY A 139 -12.73 5.42 -18.77
C GLY A 139 -12.26 6.28 -17.59
N VAL A 140 -11.08 6.01 -17.06
CA VAL A 140 -10.48 6.73 -15.92
C VAL A 140 -9.50 7.77 -16.44
N PRO A 141 -9.53 9.03 -15.95
CA PRO A 141 -8.47 9.99 -16.24
C PRO A 141 -7.11 9.45 -15.82
N TYR A 142 -6.13 9.49 -16.73
CA TYR A 142 -4.82 8.97 -16.41
C TYR A 142 -3.68 9.77 -17.05
N ARG A 143 -2.48 9.60 -16.49
CA ARG A 143 -1.23 10.10 -17.04
C ARG A 143 -0.14 9.04 -16.98
N ILE A 144 0.53 8.82 -18.09
CA ILE A 144 1.76 8.03 -18.15
C ILE A 144 2.93 9.00 -18.17
N GLU A 145 3.72 8.98 -17.12
CA GLU A 145 4.95 9.76 -17.05
C GLU A 145 6.11 8.87 -17.48
N VAL A 146 6.86 9.30 -18.50
CA VAL A 146 8.02 8.57 -18.99
C VAL A 146 9.27 9.29 -18.55
N GLN A 147 10.07 8.66 -17.69
CA GLN A 147 11.35 9.22 -17.26
C GLN A 147 12.37 8.11 -17.03
N ASP A 148 13.48 8.14 -17.73
CA ASP A 148 14.54 7.14 -17.61
C ASP A 148 15.28 7.25 -16.28
N THR A 149 14.65 6.74 -15.23
CA THR A 149 15.29 6.59 -13.91
C THR A 149 16.09 5.31 -13.81
N TYR A 150 15.81 4.31 -14.68
CA TYR A 150 16.51 3.04 -14.67
C TYR A 150 17.99 3.20 -15.06
N SER A 151 18.27 3.86 -16.18
CA SER A 151 19.65 4.11 -16.63
C SER A 151 20.45 4.94 -15.62
N VAL A 152 19.78 5.91 -14.95
CA VAL A 152 20.42 6.69 -13.87
C VAL A 152 20.84 5.78 -12.72
N VAL A 153 19.95 4.90 -12.26
CA VAL A 153 20.23 3.97 -11.16
C VAL A 153 21.35 3.00 -11.53
N LYS A 154 21.32 2.44 -12.74
CA LYS A 154 22.36 1.52 -13.24
C LYS A 154 23.74 2.18 -13.34
N ARG A 155 23.80 3.45 -13.71
CA ARG A 155 25.07 4.20 -13.81
C ARG A 155 25.66 4.54 -12.44
N VAL A 156 24.80 4.85 -11.44
CA VAL A 156 25.25 5.34 -10.12
C VAL A 156 25.55 4.20 -9.15
N ILE A 157 24.81 3.10 -9.21
CA ILE A 157 24.95 1.99 -8.27
C ILE A 157 25.87 0.92 -8.86
N PRO A 158 26.99 0.58 -8.19
CA PRO A 158 27.87 -0.48 -8.63
C PRO A 158 27.15 -1.84 -8.75
N GLU A 159 27.63 -2.68 -9.66
CA GLU A 159 27.13 -4.03 -9.83
C GLU A 159 27.18 -4.84 -8.52
N GLY A 160 26.14 -5.63 -8.25
CA GLY A 160 26.03 -6.41 -7.00
C GLY A 160 25.52 -5.61 -5.79
N LYS A 161 25.32 -4.29 -5.88
CA LYS A 161 24.71 -3.49 -4.81
C LYS A 161 23.21 -3.28 -5.00
N THR A 162 22.49 -3.08 -3.88
CA THR A 162 21.02 -2.88 -3.89
C THR A 162 20.65 -1.54 -4.51
N MET A 163 19.92 -1.57 -5.61
CA MET A 163 19.45 -0.38 -6.34
C MET A 163 18.18 0.24 -5.75
N CYS A 164 17.44 -0.49 -4.90
CA CYS A 164 16.09 -0.12 -4.48
C CYS A 164 15.99 1.22 -3.76
N SER A 165 16.99 1.59 -2.97
CA SER A 165 16.98 2.86 -2.20
C SER A 165 17.01 4.08 -3.12
N LEU A 166 17.94 4.12 -4.09
CA LEU A 166 18.04 5.22 -5.05
C LEU A 166 16.84 5.24 -5.99
N CYS A 167 16.44 4.06 -6.51
CA CYS A 167 15.28 3.92 -7.38
C CYS A 167 14.00 4.47 -6.70
N SER A 168 13.73 4.10 -5.45
CA SER A 168 12.55 4.57 -4.72
C SER A 168 12.57 6.07 -4.45
N ARG A 169 13.76 6.67 -4.25
CA ARG A 169 13.93 8.11 -4.07
C ARG A 169 13.63 8.87 -5.37
N LEU A 170 14.20 8.43 -6.49
CA LEU A 170 13.95 9.04 -7.80
C LEU A 170 12.46 8.94 -8.17
N ARG A 171 11.86 7.76 -8.00
CA ARG A 171 10.41 7.57 -8.25
C ARG A 171 9.56 8.54 -7.44
N ARG A 172 9.85 8.72 -6.15
CA ARG A 172 9.10 9.65 -5.28
C ARG A 172 9.19 11.08 -5.79
N GLY A 173 10.39 11.55 -6.16
CA GLY A 173 10.57 12.87 -6.70
C GLY A 173 9.73 13.14 -7.95
N VAL A 174 9.73 12.16 -8.88
CA VAL A 174 8.89 12.26 -10.10
C VAL A 174 7.40 12.26 -9.75
N LEU A 175 6.95 11.35 -8.88
CA LEU A 175 5.54 11.25 -8.50
C LEU A 175 5.06 12.53 -7.77
N TYR A 176 5.89 13.16 -6.94
CA TYR A 176 5.55 14.41 -6.28
C TYR A 176 5.43 15.57 -7.27
N ARG A 177 6.33 15.65 -8.26
CA ARG A 177 6.22 16.61 -9.36
C ARG A 177 4.91 16.42 -10.13
N VAL A 178 4.63 15.18 -10.56
CA VAL A 178 3.40 14.84 -11.29
C VAL A 178 2.16 15.14 -10.46
N ALA A 179 2.17 14.87 -9.15
CA ALA A 179 1.05 15.18 -8.26
C ALA A 179 0.71 16.68 -8.26
N ARG A 180 1.73 17.55 -8.22
CA ARG A 180 1.50 19.01 -8.35
C ARG A 180 0.90 19.37 -9.69
N GLU A 181 1.45 18.84 -10.78
CA GLU A 181 1.01 19.14 -12.15
C GLU A 181 -0.44 18.68 -12.43
N VAL A 182 -0.89 17.57 -11.83
CA VAL A 182 -2.28 17.10 -11.96
C VAL A 182 -3.21 17.68 -10.90
N GLY A 183 -2.71 18.53 -10.01
CA GLY A 183 -3.49 19.15 -8.93
C GLY A 183 -3.97 18.14 -7.88
N ALA A 184 -3.21 17.08 -7.60
CA ALA A 184 -3.59 16.07 -6.63
C ALA A 184 -3.42 16.59 -5.19
N THR A 185 -4.44 16.39 -4.35
CA THR A 185 -4.40 16.67 -2.90
C THR A 185 -3.90 15.47 -2.11
N LYS A 186 -4.06 14.27 -2.66
CA LYS A 186 -3.66 12.99 -2.05
C LYS A 186 -2.90 12.13 -3.06
N ILE A 187 -1.86 11.43 -2.58
CA ILE A 187 -1.14 10.41 -3.34
C ILE A 187 -1.45 9.05 -2.72
N ALA A 188 -2.20 8.22 -3.43
CA ALA A 188 -2.57 6.88 -2.97
C ALA A 188 -1.59 5.82 -3.48
N LEU A 189 -1.02 5.05 -2.56
CA LEU A 189 -0.06 3.97 -2.82
C LEU A 189 -0.66 2.61 -2.47
N GLY A 190 -0.38 1.60 -3.28
CA GLY A 190 -0.89 0.22 -3.14
C GLY A 190 -0.21 -0.62 -2.06
N HIS A 191 0.34 -0.01 -0.99
CA HIS A 191 0.89 -0.77 0.12
C HIS A 191 -0.23 -1.31 1.01
N HIS A 192 -0.13 -2.58 1.38
CA HIS A 192 -1.14 -3.32 2.14
C HIS A 192 -0.66 -3.68 3.55
N ARG A 193 -1.50 -4.37 4.34
CA ARG A 193 -1.23 -4.74 5.74
C ARG A 193 0.11 -5.47 5.91
N ASP A 194 0.38 -6.42 5.02
CA ASP A 194 1.59 -7.25 5.14
C ASP A 194 2.85 -6.42 4.86
N ASP A 195 2.83 -5.43 3.95
CA ASP A 195 3.93 -4.47 3.75
C ASP A 195 4.22 -3.65 5.01
N ILE A 196 3.17 -3.24 5.73
CA ILE A 196 3.27 -2.51 7.00
C ILE A 196 4.00 -3.37 8.03
N LEU A 197 3.59 -4.64 8.16
CA LEU A 197 4.20 -5.60 9.08
C LEU A 197 5.63 -5.97 8.67
N GLU A 198 5.89 -6.24 7.39
CA GLU A 198 7.25 -6.47 6.89
C GLU A 198 8.17 -5.29 7.23
N THR A 199 7.69 -4.06 7.05
CA THR A 199 8.45 -2.85 7.38
C THR A 199 8.67 -2.71 8.89
N PHE A 200 7.67 -3.05 9.70
CA PHE A 200 7.80 -3.08 11.16
C PHE A 200 8.90 -4.05 11.61
N PHE A 201 8.86 -5.30 11.14
CA PHE A 201 9.85 -6.30 11.52
C PHE A 201 11.26 -5.99 10.99
N LEU A 202 11.37 -5.41 9.78
CA LEU A 202 12.66 -4.93 9.28
C LEU A 202 13.26 -3.86 10.19
N ASN A 203 12.44 -2.90 10.66
CA ASN A 203 12.91 -1.88 11.58
C ASN A 203 13.23 -2.46 12.98
N LEU A 204 12.41 -3.39 13.47
CA LEU A 204 12.57 -4.04 14.77
C LEU A 204 13.86 -4.86 14.81
N PHE A 205 14.08 -5.76 13.85
CA PHE A 205 15.18 -6.73 13.88
C PHE A 205 16.51 -6.17 13.39
N PHE A 206 16.47 -5.24 12.44
CA PHE A 206 17.69 -4.71 11.81
C PHE A 206 17.93 -3.23 12.07
N GLY A 207 16.92 -2.48 12.48
CA GLY A 207 16.99 -1.04 12.73
C GLY A 207 16.93 -0.66 14.20
N GLY A 208 16.62 -1.57 15.13
CA GLY A 208 16.44 -1.30 16.55
C GLY A 208 15.37 -0.25 16.82
N LYS A 209 14.27 -0.23 16.02
CA LYS A 209 13.23 0.78 16.09
C LYS A 209 11.83 0.17 16.01
N LEU A 210 10.94 0.56 16.90
CA LEU A 210 9.51 0.29 16.82
C LEU A 210 8.87 1.26 15.80
N LYS A 211 9.02 0.94 14.52
CA LYS A 211 8.56 1.80 13.42
C LYS A 211 7.97 0.96 12.30
N ALA A 212 6.71 1.18 11.98
CA ALA A 212 6.04 0.60 10.82
C ALA A 212 5.92 1.61 9.67
N MET A 213 5.23 1.22 8.61
CA MET A 213 4.85 2.10 7.52
C MET A 213 3.52 2.78 7.88
N PRO A 214 3.46 4.12 7.99
CA PRO A 214 2.25 4.80 8.41
C PRO A 214 1.17 4.75 7.32
N PRO A 215 -0.12 4.60 7.69
CA PRO A 215 -1.22 4.59 6.72
C PRO A 215 -1.44 5.94 6.05
N LYS A 216 -1.08 7.04 6.71
CA LYS A 216 -1.15 8.42 6.20
C LYS A 216 0.05 9.22 6.70
N LEU A 217 0.68 9.99 5.84
CA LEU A 217 1.80 10.87 6.19
C LEU A 217 1.90 12.06 5.23
N VAL A 218 2.60 13.09 5.65
CA VAL A 218 3.01 14.20 4.76
C VAL A 218 4.26 13.75 3.99
N SER A 219 4.35 14.11 2.72
CA SER A 219 5.52 13.83 1.87
C SER A 219 6.79 14.52 2.37
N ASP A 220 7.96 14.02 1.96
CA ASP A 220 9.26 14.54 2.39
C ASP A 220 9.46 16.02 2.06
N ASP A 221 8.79 16.52 1.00
CA ASP A 221 8.79 17.94 0.59
C ASP A 221 7.70 18.80 1.28
N GLY A 222 6.89 18.18 2.13
CA GLY A 222 5.81 18.86 2.84
C GLY A 222 4.59 19.22 1.98
N ALA A 223 4.62 18.96 0.68
CA ALA A 223 3.63 19.47 -0.28
C ALA A 223 2.41 18.56 -0.47
N HIS A 224 2.51 17.28 -0.13
CA HIS A 224 1.47 16.31 -0.41
C HIS A 224 1.14 15.42 0.79
N VAL A 225 -0.09 14.93 0.84
CA VAL A 225 -0.49 13.86 1.77
C VAL A 225 -0.46 12.53 1.05
N VAL A 226 0.40 11.62 1.52
CA VAL A 226 0.49 10.24 1.02
C VAL A 226 -0.42 9.35 1.86
N ILE A 227 -1.25 8.55 1.20
CA ILE A 227 -2.21 7.64 1.83
C ILE A 227 -2.02 6.20 1.37
N ARG A 228 -2.39 5.24 2.21
CA ARG A 228 -2.33 3.80 1.94
C ARG A 228 -3.68 3.14 2.25
N PRO A 229 -4.67 3.29 1.37
CA PRO A 229 -6.02 2.80 1.64
C PRO A 229 -6.11 1.27 1.85
N LEU A 230 -5.12 0.51 1.34
CA LEU A 230 -5.03 -0.94 1.55
C LEU A 230 -4.43 -1.34 2.92
N ALA A 231 -4.25 -0.41 3.86
CA ALA A 231 -3.56 -0.65 5.14
C ALA A 231 -4.15 -1.82 5.97
N TYR A 232 -5.44 -2.13 5.83
CA TYR A 232 -6.10 -3.24 6.52
C TYR A 232 -6.26 -4.50 5.66
N VAL A 233 -5.86 -4.44 4.39
CA VAL A 233 -6.04 -5.53 3.43
C VAL A 233 -4.87 -6.50 3.47
N GLN A 234 -5.16 -7.79 3.50
CA GLN A 234 -4.15 -8.85 3.43
C GLN A 234 -3.66 -9.05 1.99
N GLU A 235 -2.37 -9.37 1.83
CA GLU A 235 -1.79 -9.68 0.50
C GLU A 235 -2.51 -10.84 -0.19
N ALA A 236 -2.89 -11.87 0.57
CA ALA A 236 -3.60 -13.03 0.03
C ALA A 236 -4.95 -12.66 -0.60
N ASP A 237 -5.69 -11.72 0.02
CA ASP A 237 -6.95 -11.22 -0.51
C ASP A 237 -6.76 -10.44 -1.81
N LEU A 238 -5.70 -9.63 -1.90
CA LEU A 238 -5.37 -8.91 -3.12
C LEU A 238 -4.94 -9.84 -4.25
N ALA A 239 -4.20 -10.90 -3.93
CA ALA A 239 -3.80 -11.90 -4.91
C ALA A 239 -5.02 -12.63 -5.49
N ALA A 240 -5.90 -13.13 -4.63
CA ALA A 240 -7.15 -13.78 -5.05
C ALA A 240 -8.07 -12.84 -5.83
N TYR A 241 -8.13 -11.55 -5.42
CA TYR A 241 -8.91 -10.55 -6.12
C TYR A 241 -8.37 -10.23 -7.51
N ALA A 242 -7.05 -10.10 -7.63
CA ALA A 242 -6.40 -9.83 -8.91
C ALA A 242 -6.61 -10.98 -9.92
N GLU A 243 -6.57 -12.23 -9.43
CA GLU A 243 -6.88 -13.40 -10.23
C GLU A 243 -8.33 -13.40 -10.69
N ALA A 244 -9.29 -13.20 -9.75
CA ALA A 244 -10.72 -13.16 -10.07
C ALA A 244 -11.10 -12.04 -11.04
N LYS A 245 -10.37 -10.91 -11.02
CA LYS A 245 -10.57 -9.77 -11.93
C LYS A 245 -9.77 -9.87 -13.22
N ALA A 246 -8.90 -10.85 -13.35
CA ALA A 246 -7.99 -11.03 -14.50
C ALA A 246 -7.22 -9.74 -14.84
N PHE A 247 -6.68 -9.04 -13.84
CA PHE A 247 -5.91 -7.81 -14.10
C PHE A 247 -4.70 -8.08 -14.99
N PRO A 248 -4.38 -7.20 -15.95
CA PRO A 248 -3.23 -7.35 -16.83
C PRO A 248 -1.93 -7.00 -16.09
N ILE A 249 -1.49 -7.91 -15.20
CA ILE A 249 -0.35 -7.68 -14.31
C ILE A 249 0.95 -7.62 -15.12
N ILE A 250 1.71 -6.55 -14.90
CA ILE A 250 3.06 -6.39 -15.43
C ILE A 250 4.06 -7.02 -14.43
N PRO A 251 4.94 -7.93 -14.85
CA PRO A 251 5.92 -8.56 -13.98
C PRO A 251 6.81 -7.54 -13.24
N CYS A 252 7.08 -7.77 -11.97
CA CYS A 252 7.83 -6.85 -11.09
C CYS A 252 9.36 -7.03 -11.15
N ASP A 253 9.86 -8.00 -11.92
CA ASP A 253 11.26 -8.42 -11.98
C ASP A 253 12.07 -7.77 -13.11
N LEU A 254 11.46 -6.88 -13.89
CA LEU A 254 12.08 -6.19 -15.02
C LEU A 254 13.36 -5.40 -14.66
N CYS A 255 13.50 -4.97 -13.40
CA CYS A 255 14.69 -4.25 -12.97
C CYS A 255 15.87 -5.17 -12.61
N GLY A 256 15.69 -6.50 -12.60
CA GLY A 256 16.71 -7.47 -12.16
C GLY A 256 17.08 -7.35 -10.67
N SER A 257 16.43 -6.45 -9.92
CA SER A 257 16.65 -6.27 -8.48
C SER A 257 15.85 -7.32 -7.71
N GLN A 258 16.55 -8.18 -6.99
CA GLN A 258 15.86 -9.09 -6.08
C GLN A 258 15.39 -8.34 -4.82
N PRO A 259 14.20 -8.65 -4.28
CA PRO A 259 13.82 -8.20 -2.94
C PRO A 259 14.96 -8.54 -1.98
N THR A 260 15.29 -7.63 -1.05
CA THR A 260 16.37 -7.89 -0.09
C THR A 260 16.12 -9.24 0.59
N LEU A 261 17.17 -10.04 0.79
CA LEU A 261 17.09 -11.34 1.45
C LEU A 261 16.33 -11.22 2.78
N GLN A 262 16.55 -10.13 3.51
CA GLN A 262 15.88 -9.82 4.77
C GLN A 262 14.35 -9.74 4.63
N ARG A 263 13.81 -9.05 3.58
CA ARG A 263 12.37 -8.98 3.38
C ARG A 263 11.76 -10.35 3.06
N LYS A 264 12.46 -11.17 2.27
CA LYS A 264 12.04 -12.55 2.01
C LYS A 264 12.01 -13.40 3.28
N GLN A 265 13.02 -13.24 4.16
CA GLN A 265 13.07 -13.92 5.46
C GLN A 265 11.93 -13.51 6.38
N ILE A 266 11.64 -12.20 6.50
CA ILE A 266 10.50 -11.70 7.28
C ILE A 266 9.19 -12.27 6.75
N LYS A 267 8.98 -12.25 5.43
CA LYS A 267 7.77 -12.80 4.82
C LYS A 267 7.61 -14.29 5.10
N ALA A 268 8.69 -15.05 5.04
CA ALA A 268 8.69 -16.48 5.38
C ALA A 268 8.36 -16.71 6.86
N LEU A 269 8.94 -15.91 7.77
CA LEU A 269 8.69 -15.96 9.21
C LEU A 269 7.21 -15.68 9.53
N MET A 270 6.64 -14.63 8.95
CA MET A 270 5.22 -14.29 9.15
C MET A 270 4.29 -15.41 8.68
N ARG A 271 4.59 -16.04 7.52
CA ARG A 271 3.83 -17.18 7.01
C ARG A 271 3.92 -18.40 7.93
N GLU A 272 5.10 -18.66 8.48
CA GLU A 272 5.32 -19.76 9.43
C GLU A 272 4.54 -19.53 10.72
N TRP A 273 4.53 -18.30 11.25
CA TRP A 273 3.75 -17.96 12.44
C TRP A 273 2.25 -18.10 12.20
N GLU A 274 1.73 -17.63 11.08
CA GLU A 274 0.33 -17.75 10.75
C GLU A 274 -0.09 -19.21 10.56
N LYS A 275 0.81 -20.06 10.01
CA LYS A 275 0.57 -21.48 9.84
C LYS A 275 0.51 -22.22 11.17
N ARG A 276 1.45 -21.92 12.09
CA ARG A 276 1.51 -22.58 13.41
C ARG A 276 0.45 -22.07 14.36
N HIS A 277 0.18 -20.80 14.30
CA HIS A 277 -0.73 -20.09 15.19
C HIS A 277 -1.63 -19.14 14.39
N PRO A 278 -2.73 -19.65 13.84
CA PRO A 278 -3.66 -18.86 13.05
C PRO A 278 -4.16 -17.63 13.80
N GLY A 279 -4.16 -16.46 13.14
CA GLY A 279 -4.52 -15.18 13.75
C GLY A 279 -3.36 -14.43 14.43
N ARG A 280 -2.16 -15.04 14.55
CA ARG A 280 -0.99 -14.41 15.17
C ARG A 280 -0.56 -13.14 14.43
N VAL A 281 -0.55 -13.16 13.12
CA VAL A 281 -0.18 -12.01 12.28
C VAL A 281 -1.19 -10.87 12.46
N GLU A 282 -2.47 -11.19 12.62
CA GLU A 282 -3.50 -10.22 12.93
C GLU A 282 -3.31 -9.60 14.32
N SER A 283 -2.98 -10.40 15.34
CA SER A 283 -2.71 -9.90 16.70
C SER A 283 -1.52 -8.94 16.72
N ILE A 284 -0.45 -9.26 15.97
CA ILE A 284 0.71 -8.36 15.84
C ILE A 284 0.31 -7.06 15.13
N PHE A 285 -0.54 -7.12 14.10
CA PHE A 285 -1.01 -5.91 13.44
C PHE A 285 -1.85 -5.03 14.37
N ARG A 286 -2.73 -5.62 15.16
CA ARG A 286 -3.53 -4.92 16.17
C ARG A 286 -2.68 -4.27 17.25
N SER A 287 -1.55 -4.89 17.65
CA SER A 287 -0.65 -4.30 18.65
C SER A 287 -0.06 -2.96 18.19
N LEU A 288 0.11 -2.74 16.89
CA LEU A 288 0.54 -1.44 16.35
C LEU A 288 -0.51 -0.33 16.54
N GLN A 289 -1.75 -0.68 16.78
CA GLN A 289 -2.87 0.25 17.03
C GLN A 289 -3.20 0.36 18.53
N ASN A 290 -2.56 -0.46 19.38
CA ASN A 290 -2.82 -0.50 20.83
C ASN A 290 -1.50 -0.38 21.59
N VAL A 291 -0.91 0.81 21.53
CA VAL A 291 0.39 1.11 22.14
C VAL A 291 0.20 1.76 23.51
N ARG A 292 0.89 1.25 24.53
CA ARG A 292 0.98 1.84 25.88
C ARG A 292 2.33 2.50 26.05
N LEU A 293 2.37 3.83 25.97
CA LEU A 293 3.62 4.60 26.00
C LEU A 293 4.37 4.47 27.33
N SER A 294 3.65 4.39 28.43
CA SER A 294 4.18 4.18 29.79
C SER A 294 4.91 2.84 29.97
N HIS A 295 4.66 1.86 29.07
CA HIS A 295 5.26 0.53 29.09
C HIS A 295 6.36 0.34 28.03
N LEU A 296 6.72 1.41 27.34
CA LEU A 296 7.86 1.46 26.43
C LEU A 296 9.01 2.25 27.08
N LEU A 297 10.24 1.97 26.66
CA LEU A 297 11.43 2.57 27.29
C LEU A 297 11.85 3.91 26.67
N ASP A 298 11.03 4.50 25.81
CA ASP A 298 11.33 5.78 25.13
C ASP A 298 10.99 6.98 26.02
N ARG A 299 12.03 7.60 26.58
CA ARG A 299 11.93 8.78 27.47
C ARG A 299 11.46 10.05 26.76
N ALA A 300 11.44 10.09 25.43
CA ALA A 300 10.88 11.20 24.67
C ALA A 300 9.36 11.09 24.52
N LEU A 301 8.81 9.88 24.63
CA LEU A 301 7.38 9.60 24.51
C LEU A 301 6.67 9.54 25.87
N PHE A 302 7.40 9.21 26.96
CA PHE A 302 6.85 9.13 28.29
C PHE A 302 7.82 9.70 29.33
N ASP A 303 7.33 10.58 30.20
CA ASP A 303 8.12 11.20 31.27
C ASP A 303 8.15 10.34 32.53
N PHE A 304 9.13 9.43 32.59
CA PHE A 304 9.35 8.57 33.77
C PHE A 304 9.76 9.38 35.01
N GLY A 305 10.33 10.59 34.84
CA GLY A 305 10.72 11.43 35.97
C GLY A 305 9.51 12.05 36.73
N ALA A 306 8.37 12.17 36.05
CA ALA A 306 7.14 12.66 36.64
C ALA A 306 6.31 11.58 37.36
N VAL A 307 6.73 10.30 37.33
CA VAL A 307 6.00 9.21 37.97
C VAL A 307 6.15 9.32 39.49
N ALA A 308 5.03 9.53 40.20
CA ALA A 308 4.96 9.64 41.66
C ALA A 308 3.73 8.92 42.18
N ALA A 309 3.83 8.42 43.42
CA ALA A 309 2.68 7.83 44.11
C ALA A 309 1.64 8.92 44.39
N THR A 310 0.42 8.74 43.87
CA THR A 310 -0.69 9.68 44.03
C THR A 310 -1.71 9.24 45.09
N GLY A 311 -1.60 8.03 45.63
CA GLY A 311 -2.61 7.39 46.49
C GLY A 311 -3.86 6.91 45.75
N ALA A 312 -3.94 7.10 44.46
CA ALA A 312 -5.01 6.60 43.60
C ALA A 312 -4.47 5.58 42.57
N ALA A 313 -5.30 4.59 42.21
CA ALA A 313 -4.92 3.61 41.20
C ALA A 313 -4.71 4.31 39.84
N ALA A 314 -3.56 4.07 39.20
CA ALA A 314 -3.27 4.54 37.86
C ALA A 314 -3.97 3.65 36.82
N VAL A 315 -4.45 4.26 35.74
CA VAL A 315 -5.08 3.53 34.60
C VAL A 315 -4.10 2.57 33.96
N ASP A 316 -2.82 2.96 33.83
CA ASP A 316 -1.72 2.17 33.30
C ASP A 316 -0.76 1.67 34.40
N GLY A 317 -1.30 1.32 35.60
CA GLY A 317 -0.55 0.77 36.70
C GLY A 317 -0.38 -0.76 36.63
N ASP A 318 0.00 -1.38 37.74
CA ASP A 318 0.30 -2.82 37.84
C ASP A 318 -0.83 -3.73 37.34
N LYS A 319 -2.08 -3.31 37.45
CA LYS A 319 -3.23 -4.04 36.90
C LYS A 319 -3.21 -4.19 35.37
N ALA A 320 -2.45 -3.37 34.66
CA ALA A 320 -2.27 -3.52 33.25
C ALA A 320 -1.47 -4.79 32.85
N PHE A 321 -0.79 -5.40 33.82
CA PHE A 321 -0.08 -6.67 33.67
C PHE A 321 -0.87 -7.87 34.16
N ASP A 322 -1.96 -7.67 34.91
CA ASP A 322 -2.82 -8.77 35.28
C ASP A 322 -3.41 -9.36 33.99
N PRO A 323 -3.25 -10.67 33.73
CA PRO A 323 -3.91 -11.28 32.60
C PRO A 323 -5.41 -11.08 32.81
N GLU A 324 -6.00 -10.18 32.03
CA GLU A 324 -7.44 -10.09 31.92
C GLU A 324 -7.99 -11.48 31.57
N GLU A 325 -9.20 -11.80 31.99
CA GLU A 325 -9.82 -13.11 31.75
C GLU A 325 -9.76 -13.61 30.29
N GLU A 326 -9.57 -12.70 29.33
CA GLU A 326 -9.33 -13.04 27.93
C GLU A 326 -8.01 -13.81 27.68
N TYR A 327 -6.97 -13.53 28.47
CA TYR A 327 -5.68 -14.24 28.34
C TYR A 327 -5.78 -15.67 28.89
N ILE A 328 -6.56 -15.85 29.95
CA ILE A 328 -6.84 -17.16 30.56
C ILE A 328 -7.65 -18.03 29.59
N ARG A 329 -8.64 -17.45 28.87
CA ARG A 329 -9.42 -18.16 27.85
C ARG A 329 -8.60 -18.58 26.64
N PHE A 330 -7.44 -17.98 26.39
CA PHE A 330 -6.55 -18.36 25.28
C PHE A 330 -5.70 -19.59 25.64
N ILE A 331 -5.29 -19.69 26.91
CA ILE A 331 -4.47 -20.82 27.44
C ILE A 331 -5.34 -22.08 27.65
N GLU A 332 -6.60 -21.93 28.02
CA GLU A 332 -7.51 -23.05 28.25
C GLU A 332 -8.01 -23.72 26.96
N LYS A 333 -7.65 -23.21 25.78
CA LYS A 333 -8.02 -23.77 24.47
C LYS A 333 -6.87 -24.46 23.73
N GLU A 334 -5.66 -24.48 24.30
CA GLU A 334 -4.55 -25.32 23.87
C GLU A 334 -4.51 -26.65 24.64
#